data_47fec0364b73a0e02e532849dc6e6c1d
#
_entry.id   47fec0364b73a0e02e532849dc6e6c1d
#
_cell.length_a   1.000
_cell.length_b   1.000
_cell.length_c   1.000
_cell.angle_alpha   90.00
_cell.angle_beta   90.00
_cell.angle_gamma   90.00
#
_symmetry.space_group_name_H-M   'P 1'
#
loop_
_entity.id
_entity.type
_entity.pdbx_description
1 polymer ?
#
loop_
_entity_poly.entity_id
_entity_poly.type
_entity_poly.pdbx_seq_one_letter_code
_entity_poly.pdbx_strand_id
1 'polypeptide(L)'
;MRQHYEAMPRNDANFVPLSPLSFITRTADLFPDRTAVIYGERRYTWAESYARMRRLASALTGAGLGIGDTVSVIAANTPEMFEAHFGVPMAGCVLNTINTRLEAETISYILENSDCRVLIDDT
;
A
#
# COMPACT_ATOMS: atom_id res chain seq x y z
N MET A 1 18.63 31.70 18.90
CA MET A 1 18.05 30.43 19.41
C MET A 1 17.43 29.57 18.30
N ARG A 2 16.68 30.11 17.32
CA ARG A 2 16.13 29.33 16.18
C ARG A 2 17.19 28.65 15.31
N GLN A 3 18.33 29.29 15.06
CA GLN A 3 19.42 28.72 14.24
C GLN A 3 20.05 27.44 14.81
N HIS A 4 19.96 27.21 16.10
CA HIS A 4 20.51 26.00 16.74
C HIS A 4 19.73 24.73 16.45
N TYR A 5 18.41 24.84 16.29
CA TYR A 5 17.56 23.68 16.00
C TYR A 5 17.61 23.26 14.51
N GLU A 6 17.75 24.24 13.61
CA GLU A 6 17.86 23.99 12.18
C GLU A 6 19.20 23.34 11.78
N ALA A 7 20.23 23.51 12.60
CA ALA A 7 21.56 22.94 12.37
C ALA A 7 21.74 21.52 12.93
N MET A 8 20.73 20.96 13.63
CA MET A 8 20.84 19.62 14.18
C MET A 8 20.78 18.58 13.06
N PRO A 9 21.72 17.59 13.04
CA PRO A 9 21.68 16.51 12.06
C PRO A 9 20.44 15.65 12.27
N ARG A 10 19.83 15.21 11.17
CA ARG A 10 18.74 14.24 11.20
C ARG A 10 19.32 12.87 11.58
N ASN A 11 18.71 12.21 12.56
CA ASN A 11 19.04 10.86 12.98
C ASN A 11 17.78 10.13 13.45
N ASP A 12 17.87 8.85 13.70
CA ASP A 12 16.71 7.99 14.06
C ASP A 12 16.00 8.43 15.35
N ALA A 13 16.67 9.20 16.22
CA ALA A 13 16.06 9.69 17.46
C ALA A 13 15.18 10.93 17.27
N ASN A 14 15.42 11.72 16.22
CA ASN A 14 14.75 13.01 16.02
C ASN A 14 14.08 13.17 14.65
N PHE A 15 14.19 12.19 13.78
CA PHE A 15 13.62 12.25 12.43
C PHE A 15 13.10 10.88 11.96
N VAL A 16 11.84 10.87 11.55
CA VAL A 16 11.21 9.75 10.84
C VAL A 16 10.56 10.31 9.58
N PRO A 17 10.82 9.73 8.39
CA PRO A 17 10.13 10.13 7.18
C PRO A 17 8.61 10.00 7.34
N LEU A 18 7.87 11.00 6.91
CA LEU A 18 6.41 10.94 6.88
C LEU A 18 5.96 9.90 5.85
N SER A 19 5.27 8.87 6.30
CA SER A 19 4.76 7.80 5.44
C SER A 19 3.36 7.39 5.86
N PRO A 20 2.44 7.15 4.91
CA PRO A 20 1.12 6.58 5.22
C PRO A 20 1.21 5.25 5.98
N LEU A 21 2.29 4.49 5.78
CA LEU A 21 2.49 3.19 6.44
C LEU A 21 2.62 3.31 7.95
N SER A 22 3.26 4.38 8.45
CA SER A 22 3.36 4.61 9.89
C SER A 22 2.01 4.91 10.53
N PHE A 23 1.10 5.54 9.80
CA PHE A 23 -0.27 5.81 10.28
C PHE A 23 -1.11 4.54 10.39
N ILE A 24 -1.03 3.63 9.39
CA ILE A 24 -1.79 2.39 9.44
C ILE A 24 -1.31 1.47 10.57
N THR A 25 0.00 1.38 10.78
CA THR A 25 0.60 0.62 11.89
C THR A 25 0.10 1.17 13.23
N ARG A 26 0.24 2.48 13.45
CA ARG A 26 -0.23 3.15 14.66
C ARG A 26 -1.73 2.94 14.89
N THR A 27 -2.55 3.03 13.84
CA THR A 27 -4.00 2.87 13.96
C THR A 27 -4.37 1.44 14.36
N ALA A 28 -3.71 0.44 13.79
CA ALA A 28 -3.91 -0.95 14.17
C ALA A 28 -3.51 -1.25 15.62
N ASP A 29 -2.44 -0.61 16.11
CA ASP A 29 -1.98 -0.76 17.49
C ASP A 29 -2.92 -0.09 18.51
N LEU A 30 -3.40 1.12 18.20
CA LEU A 30 -4.22 1.91 19.15
C LEU A 30 -5.71 1.54 19.11
N PHE A 31 -6.21 1.09 17.96
CA PHE A 31 -7.64 0.82 17.74
C PHE A 31 -7.87 -0.53 17.06
N PRO A 32 -7.28 -1.64 17.55
CA PRO A 32 -7.27 -2.93 16.85
C PRO A 32 -8.68 -3.44 16.55
N ASP A 33 -9.60 -3.30 17.48
CA ASP A 33 -10.95 -3.87 17.43
C ASP A 33 -11.97 -2.96 16.73
N ARG A 34 -11.60 -1.72 16.39
CA ARG A 34 -12.50 -0.83 15.66
C ARG A 34 -12.63 -1.28 14.20
N THR A 35 -13.87 -1.20 13.69
CA THR A 35 -14.15 -1.48 12.28
C THR A 35 -13.41 -0.48 11.39
N ALA A 36 -12.57 -1.01 10.50
CA ALA A 36 -11.82 -0.26 9.50
C ALA A 36 -12.52 -0.23 8.16
N VAL A 37 -13.10 -1.36 7.74
CA VAL A 37 -13.71 -1.53 6.42
C VAL A 37 -15.10 -2.17 6.57
N ILE A 38 -16.06 -1.62 5.83
CA ILE A 38 -17.40 -2.17 5.64
C ILE A 38 -17.64 -2.28 4.14
N TYR A 39 -17.91 -3.48 3.66
CA TYR A 39 -18.20 -3.75 2.26
C TYR A 39 -19.31 -4.81 2.15
N GLY A 40 -20.54 -4.38 1.94
CA GLY A 40 -21.71 -5.24 2.02
C GLY A 40 -21.81 -5.87 3.42
N GLU A 41 -21.83 -7.19 3.45
CA GLU A 41 -21.87 -7.98 4.70
C GLU A 41 -20.47 -8.17 5.31
N ARG A 42 -19.41 -7.91 4.55
CA ARG A 42 -18.02 -8.08 5.01
C ARG A 42 -17.59 -6.89 5.88
N ARG A 43 -17.02 -7.20 7.03
CA ARG A 43 -16.46 -6.21 7.96
C ARG A 43 -15.08 -6.66 8.39
N TYR A 44 -14.16 -5.72 8.44
CA TYR A 44 -12.80 -5.95 8.94
C TYR A 44 -12.45 -4.91 9.98
N THR A 45 -11.83 -5.34 11.06
CA THR A 45 -11.22 -4.45 12.06
C THR A 45 -9.90 -3.88 11.55
N TRP A 46 -9.34 -2.89 12.26
CA TRP A 46 -8.00 -2.38 11.93
C TRP A 46 -6.93 -3.45 12.06
N ALA A 47 -7.00 -4.30 13.08
CA ALA A 47 -6.06 -5.41 13.26
C ALA A 47 -6.13 -6.41 12.09
N GLU A 48 -7.34 -6.80 11.68
CA GLU A 48 -7.55 -7.71 10.55
C GLU A 48 -7.08 -7.10 9.24
N SER A 49 -7.46 -5.85 8.96
CA SER A 49 -7.04 -5.13 7.75
C SER A 49 -5.52 -5.01 7.67
N TYR A 50 -4.87 -4.64 8.78
CA TYR A 50 -3.40 -4.54 8.84
C TYR A 50 -2.71 -5.90 8.63
N ALA A 51 -3.25 -6.97 9.22
CA ALA A 51 -2.73 -8.32 9.01
C ALA A 51 -2.84 -8.76 7.54
N ARG A 52 -3.93 -8.41 6.85
CA ARG A 52 -4.13 -8.68 5.42
C ARG A 52 -3.15 -7.90 4.55
N MET A 53 -2.94 -6.61 4.84
CA MET A 53 -1.94 -5.75 4.16
C MET A 53 -0.53 -6.34 4.29
N ARG A 54 -0.15 -6.80 5.48
CA ARG A 54 1.14 -7.45 5.73
C ARG A 54 1.30 -8.78 4.97
N ARG A 55 0.22 -9.58 4.84
CA ARG A 55 0.25 -10.80 4.03
C ARG A 55 0.48 -10.51 2.56
N LEU A 56 -0.17 -9.47 2.01
CA LEU A 56 0.09 -9.02 0.65
C LEU A 56 1.56 -8.61 0.47
N ALA A 57 2.08 -7.79 1.36
CA ALA A 57 3.49 -7.37 1.33
C ALA A 57 4.44 -8.58 1.38
N SER A 58 4.16 -9.54 2.27
CA SER A 58 4.95 -10.77 2.38
C SER A 58 4.90 -11.63 1.11
N ALA A 59 3.73 -11.74 0.49
CA ALA A 59 3.56 -12.48 -0.76
C ALA A 59 4.35 -11.84 -1.91
N LEU A 60 4.30 -10.52 -2.04
CA LEU A 60 5.05 -9.77 -3.06
C LEU A 60 6.56 -9.92 -2.86
N THR A 61 7.03 -9.76 -1.62
CA THR A 61 8.45 -9.96 -1.27
C THR A 61 8.87 -11.41 -1.52
N GLY A 62 8.04 -12.39 -1.16
CA GLY A 62 8.28 -13.81 -1.42
C GLY A 62 8.32 -14.16 -2.92
N ALA A 63 7.63 -13.40 -3.75
CA ALA A 63 7.69 -13.48 -5.22
C ALA A 63 8.91 -12.76 -5.83
N GLY A 64 9.80 -12.21 -5.00
CA GLY A 64 11.04 -11.55 -5.42
C GLY A 64 10.87 -10.10 -5.83
N LEU A 65 9.76 -9.45 -5.45
CA LEU A 65 9.55 -8.01 -5.68
C LEU A 65 10.15 -7.20 -4.52
N GLY A 66 10.56 -5.97 -4.83
CA GLY A 66 11.15 -5.06 -3.85
C GLY A 66 11.10 -3.60 -4.28
N ILE A 67 12.02 -2.82 -3.74
CA ILE A 67 12.04 -1.36 -3.93
C ILE A 67 12.10 -0.99 -5.41
N GLY A 68 11.11 -0.21 -5.85
CA GLY A 68 11.02 0.31 -7.21
C GLY A 68 10.26 -0.59 -8.19
N ASP A 69 9.96 -1.84 -7.83
CA ASP A 69 9.15 -2.71 -8.68
C ASP A 69 7.69 -2.25 -8.71
N THR A 70 7.08 -2.23 -9.88
CA THR A 70 5.68 -1.82 -10.05
C THR A 70 4.73 -3.01 -9.95
N VAL A 71 3.72 -2.87 -9.12
CA VAL A 71 2.57 -3.77 -9.01
C VAL A 71 1.34 -3.04 -9.50
N SER A 72 0.76 -3.51 -10.60
CA SER A 72 -0.49 -2.98 -11.15
C SER A 72 -1.68 -3.73 -10.57
N VAL A 73 -2.76 -3.01 -10.30
CA VAL A 73 -4.01 -3.57 -9.79
C VAL A 73 -5.17 -3.08 -10.64
N ILE A 74 -5.94 -4.01 -11.20
CA ILE A 74 -7.20 -3.76 -11.92
C ILE A 74 -8.31 -4.37 -11.08
N ALA A 75 -8.98 -3.58 -10.29
CA ALA A 75 -10.07 -4.04 -9.44
C ALA A 75 -11.07 -2.92 -9.15
N ALA A 76 -12.29 -3.28 -8.79
CA ALA A 76 -13.26 -2.35 -8.26
C ALA A 76 -12.84 -1.84 -6.87
N ASN A 77 -13.59 -0.89 -6.30
CA ASN A 77 -13.34 -0.37 -4.95
C ASN A 77 -13.76 -1.38 -3.88
N THR A 78 -13.00 -2.45 -3.77
CA THR A 78 -13.18 -3.55 -2.81
C THR A 78 -12.22 -3.41 -1.62
N PRO A 79 -12.41 -4.19 -0.54
CA PRO A 79 -11.43 -4.26 0.54
C PRO A 79 -10.02 -4.60 0.07
N GLU A 80 -9.90 -5.46 -0.92
CA GLU A 80 -8.63 -5.87 -1.53
C GLU A 80 -7.90 -4.69 -2.20
N MET A 81 -8.64 -3.82 -2.90
CA MET A 81 -8.09 -2.58 -3.47
C MET A 81 -7.61 -1.63 -2.36
N PHE A 82 -8.39 -1.47 -1.28
CA PHE A 82 -7.97 -0.69 -0.12
C PHE A 82 -6.68 -1.24 0.51
N GLU A 83 -6.59 -2.55 0.67
CA GLU A 83 -5.42 -3.23 1.22
C GLU A 83 -4.18 -3.07 0.33
N ALA A 84 -4.35 -3.07 -1.00
CA ALA A 84 -3.27 -2.86 -1.95
C ALA A 84 -2.57 -1.50 -1.77
N HIS A 85 -3.32 -0.45 -1.40
CA HIS A 85 -2.75 0.89 -1.16
C HIS A 85 -1.72 0.93 -0.03
N PHE A 86 -1.74 -0.03 0.87
CA PHE A 86 -0.78 -0.17 1.97
C PHE A 86 0.14 -1.38 1.78
N GLY A 87 -0.41 -2.53 1.38
CA GLY A 87 0.35 -3.78 1.25
C GLY A 87 1.43 -3.70 0.18
N VAL A 88 1.15 -3.07 -0.96
CA VAL A 88 2.13 -2.90 -2.04
C VAL A 88 3.28 -1.98 -1.59
N PRO A 89 3.03 -0.78 -1.06
CA PRO A 89 4.11 0.06 -0.52
C PRO A 89 4.85 -0.56 0.68
N MET A 90 4.21 -1.40 1.49
CA MET A 90 4.88 -2.14 2.56
C MET A 90 5.96 -3.11 2.05
N ALA A 91 5.81 -3.63 0.83
CA ALA A 91 6.84 -4.42 0.16
C ALA A 91 7.94 -3.56 -0.49
N GLY A 92 7.86 -2.23 -0.41
CA GLY A 92 8.74 -1.31 -1.11
C GLY A 92 8.37 -1.08 -2.57
N CYS A 93 7.27 -1.66 -3.02
CA CYS A 93 6.81 -1.59 -4.40
C CYS A 93 6.02 -0.31 -4.71
N VAL A 94 5.91 0.01 -5.98
CA VAL A 94 5.09 1.10 -6.49
C VAL A 94 3.71 0.55 -6.87
N LEU A 95 2.66 1.10 -6.30
CA LEU A 95 1.29 0.73 -6.66
C LEU A 95 0.84 1.52 -7.90
N ASN A 96 0.38 0.81 -8.92
CA ASN A 96 -0.23 1.37 -10.11
C ASN A 96 -1.69 0.87 -10.22
N THR A 97 -2.65 1.70 -9.82
CA THR A 97 -4.07 1.36 -9.94
C THR A 97 -4.59 1.72 -11.33
N ILE A 98 -5.16 0.75 -12.01
CA ILE A 98 -5.68 0.90 -13.37
C ILE A 98 -7.21 0.90 -13.33
N ASN A 99 -7.82 1.85 -14.03
CA ASN A 99 -9.27 1.96 -14.12
C ASN A 99 -9.84 0.76 -14.90
N THR A 100 -10.83 0.08 -14.32
CA THR A 100 -11.51 -1.09 -14.88
C THR A 100 -12.35 -0.79 -16.14
N ARG A 101 -12.56 0.49 -16.47
CA ARG A 101 -13.38 0.92 -17.63
C ARG A 101 -12.55 1.29 -18.86
N LEU A 102 -11.25 1.10 -18.82
CA LEU A 102 -10.37 1.39 -19.95
C LEU A 102 -10.41 0.26 -20.97
N GLU A 103 -10.19 0.63 -22.24
CA GLU A 103 -10.04 -0.34 -23.32
C GLU A 103 -8.73 -1.11 -23.17
N ALA A 104 -8.70 -2.35 -23.66
CA ALA A 104 -7.56 -3.27 -23.53
C ALA A 104 -6.24 -2.67 -24.06
N GLU A 105 -6.27 -1.91 -25.15
CA GLU A 105 -5.10 -1.25 -25.73
C GLU A 105 -4.52 -0.22 -24.75
N THR A 106 -5.37 0.57 -24.10
CA THR A 106 -4.94 1.55 -23.09
C THR A 106 -4.35 0.87 -21.85
N ILE A 107 -4.96 -0.23 -21.42
CA ILE A 107 -4.45 -1.03 -20.29
C ILE A 107 -3.07 -1.59 -20.64
N SER A 108 -2.89 -2.16 -21.83
CA SER A 108 -1.61 -2.68 -22.30
C SER A 108 -0.53 -1.58 -22.28
N TYR A 109 -0.86 -0.41 -22.84
CA TYR A 109 0.06 0.73 -22.80
C TYR A 109 0.47 1.14 -21.38
N ILE A 110 -0.49 1.19 -20.43
CA ILE A 110 -0.20 1.54 -19.03
C ILE A 110 0.71 0.50 -18.38
N LEU A 111 0.46 -0.79 -18.62
CA LEU A 111 1.29 -1.87 -18.07
C LEU A 111 2.73 -1.82 -18.59
N GLU A 112 2.90 -1.60 -19.89
CA GLU A 112 4.21 -1.45 -20.53
C GLU A 112 4.94 -0.20 -20.01
N ASN A 113 4.26 0.96 -20.02
CA ASN A 113 4.85 2.24 -19.62
C ASN A 113 5.21 2.31 -18.13
N SER A 114 4.58 1.51 -17.28
CA SER A 114 4.85 1.44 -15.84
C SER A 114 5.89 0.39 -15.46
N ASP A 115 6.48 -0.31 -16.42
CA ASP A 115 7.36 -1.45 -16.17
C ASP A 115 6.74 -2.47 -15.19
N CYS A 116 5.45 -2.79 -15.41
CA CYS A 116 4.68 -3.62 -14.51
C CYS A 116 5.31 -5.02 -14.35
N ARG A 117 5.63 -5.39 -13.10
CA ARG A 117 6.21 -6.70 -12.76
C ARG A 117 5.14 -7.72 -12.39
N VAL A 118 4.08 -7.28 -11.73
CA VAL A 118 2.95 -8.11 -11.32
C VAL A 118 1.65 -7.36 -11.57
N LEU A 119 0.70 -8.05 -12.19
CA LEU A 119 -0.67 -7.61 -12.33
C LEU A 119 -1.57 -8.41 -11.38
N ILE A 120 -2.33 -7.71 -10.57
CA ILE A 120 -3.40 -8.26 -9.73
C ILE A 120 -4.73 -7.84 -10.36
N ASP A 121 -5.56 -8.81 -10.68
CA ASP A 121 -6.86 -8.62 -11.32
C ASP A 121 -7.97 -9.24 -10.48
N ASP A 122 -9.14 -8.61 -10.49
CA ASP A 122 -10.36 -9.11 -9.87
C ASP A 122 -11.25 -9.72 -10.97
N THR A 123 -11.16 -11.05 -11.13
CA THR A 123 -11.93 -11.84 -12.12
C THR A 123 -13.21 -12.41 -11.55
#